data_64cf8093bdb2584fb3a85ddadea8b524
#
_entry.id   64cf8093bdb2584fb3a85ddadea8b524
#
_cell.length_a   1.000
_cell.length_b   1.000
_cell.length_c   1.000
_cell.angle_alpha   90.00
_cell.angle_beta   90.00
_cell.angle_gamma   90.00
#
_symmetry.space_group_name_H-M   'P 1'
#
loop_
_entity.id
_entity.type
_entity.pdbx_description
1 polymer ?
#
loop_
_entity_poly.entity_id
_entity_poly.type
_entity_poly.pdbx_seq_one_letter_code
_entity_poly.pdbx_strand_id
1 'polypeptide(L)'
;MEKFDVVWRPDPERAASTNTARFMAEHGLSDLEELGVRSVEDPEWFWREVIRFLGLPFDREPTVIRDTSRGVEWTTWFVDGRFNLSRACVDRWADETPDRVAVKSLRESGDVNVATFGELRDLVSRLAGALVDLGVRRGDAVAVYLPMSLEAVAAMLAIARIGGIFIPVFSGYGADAVANRLIDPSPKVVVCANAFQRRGRPVAMKPVADEALRIASCDASLLVVDYLPGHDTPMTHGRDHWWHERVPGSEPLGPSATWSEDPVMIAYTSGTTGRPKGSVHVQAGLTVKLAAEGAFQMEVQPGDTLMWVTDMGWIMGPWTV
;
A
#
# COMPACT_ATOMS: atom_id res chain seq x y z
N MET A 1 16.47 -30.48 22.88
CA MET A 1 16.53 -29.04 22.55
C MET A 1 17.32 -28.36 23.66
N GLU A 2 18.47 -27.80 23.35
CA GLU A 2 19.19 -26.94 24.31
C GLU A 2 18.28 -25.77 24.71
N LYS A 3 18.07 -25.58 26.00
CA LYS A 3 17.37 -24.41 26.53
C LYS A 3 18.31 -23.22 26.37
N PHE A 4 17.99 -22.32 25.39
CA PHE A 4 18.68 -21.04 25.36
C PHE A 4 18.33 -20.20 26.59
N ASP A 5 19.32 -19.56 27.19
CA ASP A 5 19.10 -18.63 28.27
C ASP A 5 18.27 -17.43 27.80
N VAL A 6 17.24 -17.07 28.56
CA VAL A 6 16.41 -15.89 28.26
C VAL A 6 17.24 -14.65 28.63
N VAL A 7 17.67 -13.91 27.62
CA VAL A 7 18.50 -12.70 27.75
C VAL A 7 17.71 -11.44 28.07
N TRP A 8 16.39 -11.45 27.80
CA TRP A 8 15.50 -10.33 28.08
C TRP A 8 14.06 -10.81 28.27
N ARG A 9 13.33 -10.16 29.15
CA ARG A 9 11.87 -10.32 29.30
C ARG A 9 11.22 -8.95 29.32
N PRO A 10 10.02 -8.78 28.71
CA PRO A 10 9.29 -7.53 28.79
C PRO A 10 8.88 -7.26 30.26
N ASP A 11 8.74 -5.98 30.57
CA ASP A 11 8.08 -5.56 31.80
C ASP A 11 6.65 -6.10 31.83
N PRO A 12 6.17 -6.68 32.96
CA PRO A 12 4.84 -7.29 33.04
C PRO A 12 3.69 -6.32 32.76
N GLU A 13 3.78 -5.05 33.18
CA GLU A 13 2.74 -4.05 32.93
C GLU A 13 2.68 -3.71 31.44
N ARG A 14 3.85 -3.55 30.81
CA ARG A 14 3.94 -3.35 29.37
C ARG A 14 3.41 -4.55 28.59
N ALA A 15 3.75 -5.77 29.01
CA ALA A 15 3.24 -6.99 28.38
C ALA A 15 1.70 -7.06 28.44
N ALA A 16 1.11 -6.72 29.59
CA ALA A 16 -0.33 -6.72 29.81
C ALA A 16 -1.07 -5.62 29.01
N SER A 17 -0.39 -4.53 28.63
CA SER A 17 -1.00 -3.43 27.86
C SER A 17 -0.99 -3.63 26.35
N THR A 18 -0.36 -4.70 25.85
CA THR A 18 -0.23 -4.96 24.41
C THR A 18 -1.56 -5.28 23.74
N ASN A 19 -1.65 -5.02 22.44
CA ASN A 19 -2.80 -5.41 21.61
C ASN A 19 -3.05 -6.93 21.71
N THR A 20 -1.98 -7.72 21.70
CA THR A 20 -2.06 -9.18 21.83
C THR A 20 -2.66 -9.59 23.17
N ALA A 21 -2.20 -8.99 24.28
CA ALA A 21 -2.75 -9.28 25.61
C ALA A 21 -4.23 -8.89 25.72
N ARG A 22 -4.61 -7.73 25.16
CA ARG A 22 -6.02 -7.31 25.12
C ARG A 22 -6.88 -8.27 24.30
N PHE A 23 -6.40 -8.67 23.12
CA PHE A 23 -7.09 -9.65 22.29
C PHE A 23 -7.26 -11.00 23.03
N MET A 24 -6.22 -11.49 23.67
CA MET A 24 -6.28 -12.72 24.48
C MET A 24 -7.30 -12.59 25.61
N ALA A 25 -7.28 -11.48 26.35
CA ALA A 25 -8.19 -11.24 27.46
C ALA A 25 -9.66 -11.20 27.01
N GLU A 26 -9.96 -10.55 25.88
CA GLU A 26 -11.32 -10.52 25.29
C GLU A 26 -11.85 -11.90 24.95
N HIS A 27 -10.95 -12.86 24.63
CA HIS A 27 -11.33 -14.21 24.21
C HIS A 27 -11.08 -15.28 25.28
N GLY A 28 -10.68 -14.87 26.49
CA GLY A 28 -10.44 -15.78 27.62
C GLY A 28 -9.27 -16.74 27.38
N LEU A 29 -8.28 -16.34 26.58
CA LEU A 29 -7.08 -17.12 26.29
C LEU A 29 -6.03 -16.89 27.37
N SER A 30 -5.41 -17.99 27.85
CA SER A 30 -4.49 -17.96 28.97
C SER A 30 -3.08 -17.49 28.61
N ASP A 31 -2.63 -17.81 27.40
CA ASP A 31 -1.27 -17.53 26.92
C ASP A 31 -1.16 -17.53 25.40
N LEU A 32 0.05 -17.21 24.91
CA LEU A 32 0.35 -17.15 23.46
C LEU A 32 0.32 -18.53 22.78
N GLU A 33 0.57 -19.60 23.52
CA GLU A 33 0.53 -20.97 22.99
C GLU A 33 -0.94 -21.33 22.65
N GLU A 34 -1.86 -21.06 23.56
CA GLU A 34 -3.28 -21.26 23.34
C GLU A 34 -3.80 -20.42 22.17
N LEU A 35 -3.40 -19.13 22.10
CA LEU A 35 -3.73 -18.29 20.95
C LEU A 35 -3.19 -18.88 19.66
N GLY A 36 -1.92 -19.31 19.65
CA GLY A 36 -1.28 -19.91 18.47
C GLY A 36 -1.99 -21.16 18.01
N VAL A 37 -2.29 -22.09 18.92
CA VAL A 37 -3.01 -23.34 18.62
C VAL A 37 -4.39 -23.01 18.04
N ARG A 38 -5.19 -22.19 18.73
CA ARG A 38 -6.54 -21.85 18.29
C ARG A 38 -6.59 -21.14 16.96
N SER A 39 -5.62 -20.24 16.68
CA SER A 39 -5.57 -19.53 15.38
C SER A 39 -5.34 -20.45 14.19
N VAL A 40 -4.65 -21.58 14.39
CA VAL A 40 -4.38 -22.59 13.36
C VAL A 40 -5.51 -23.59 13.23
N GLU A 41 -6.09 -24.03 14.36
CA GLU A 41 -7.21 -25.00 14.36
C GLU A 41 -8.52 -24.40 13.88
N ASP A 42 -8.77 -23.12 14.22
CA ASP A 42 -9.96 -22.37 13.79
C ASP A 42 -9.58 -21.01 13.17
N PRO A 43 -9.00 -21.00 11.96
CA PRO A 43 -8.62 -19.77 11.29
C PRO A 43 -9.82 -18.91 10.90
N GLU A 44 -11.02 -19.47 10.79
CA GLU A 44 -12.24 -18.71 10.52
C GLU A 44 -12.60 -17.83 11.72
N TRP A 45 -12.62 -18.41 12.93
CA TRP A 45 -12.77 -17.67 14.17
C TRP A 45 -11.68 -16.60 14.30
N PHE A 46 -10.41 -16.97 14.15
CA PHE A 46 -9.28 -16.06 14.35
C PHE A 46 -9.39 -14.79 13.49
N TRP A 47 -9.57 -14.94 12.17
CA TRP A 47 -9.63 -13.79 11.29
C TRP A 47 -10.91 -12.97 11.44
N ARG A 48 -12.03 -13.59 11.81
CA ARG A 48 -13.27 -12.88 12.15
C ARG A 48 -13.07 -11.99 13.37
N GLU A 49 -12.45 -12.52 14.41
CA GLU A 49 -12.19 -11.76 15.64
C GLU A 49 -11.10 -10.69 15.45
N VAL A 50 -10.10 -10.94 14.62
CA VAL A 50 -9.11 -9.91 14.23
C VAL A 50 -9.79 -8.73 13.54
N ILE A 51 -10.67 -8.99 12.55
CA ILE A 51 -11.43 -7.93 11.87
C ILE A 51 -12.24 -7.11 12.88
N ARG A 52 -12.94 -7.79 13.78
CA ARG A 52 -13.75 -7.15 14.82
C ARG A 52 -12.90 -6.33 15.78
N PHE A 53 -11.82 -6.91 16.31
CA PHE A 53 -10.93 -6.28 17.29
C PHE A 53 -10.26 -5.01 16.72
N LEU A 54 -9.84 -5.04 15.46
CA LEU A 54 -9.21 -3.92 14.79
C LEU A 54 -10.24 -2.96 14.16
N GLY A 55 -11.53 -3.30 14.21
CA GLY A 55 -12.62 -2.51 13.64
C GLY A 55 -12.43 -2.24 12.14
N LEU A 56 -12.00 -3.23 11.36
CA LEU A 56 -11.75 -3.03 9.94
C LEU A 56 -13.07 -2.81 9.18
N PRO A 57 -13.19 -1.73 8.37
CA PRO A 57 -14.46 -1.31 7.80
C PRO A 57 -14.81 -2.11 6.54
N PHE A 58 -15.56 -3.17 6.68
CA PHE A 58 -16.21 -3.81 5.55
C PHE A 58 -17.48 -3.05 5.18
N ASP A 59 -17.66 -2.70 3.90
CA ASP A 59 -18.91 -2.14 3.38
C ASP A 59 -20.01 -3.20 3.37
N ARG A 60 -19.63 -4.46 3.25
CA ARG A 60 -20.45 -5.65 3.40
C ARG A 60 -19.59 -6.74 4.03
N GLU A 61 -20.03 -7.25 5.17
CA GLU A 61 -19.37 -8.34 5.86
C GLU A 61 -19.28 -9.61 4.98
N PRO A 62 -18.17 -10.37 5.07
CA PRO A 62 -18.05 -11.62 4.36
C PRO A 62 -19.01 -12.67 4.93
N THR A 63 -19.57 -13.49 4.05
CA THR A 63 -20.44 -14.63 4.44
C THR A 63 -19.63 -15.77 5.02
N VAL A 64 -18.42 -16.00 4.47
CA VAL A 64 -17.44 -17.00 4.89
C VAL A 64 -16.06 -16.35 4.93
N ILE A 65 -15.32 -16.60 5.98
CA ILE A 65 -13.97 -16.02 6.12
C ILE A 65 -12.98 -16.70 5.18
N ARG A 66 -13.07 -18.04 5.07
CA ARG A 66 -12.14 -18.83 4.25
C ARG A 66 -12.87 -19.97 3.55
N ASP A 67 -12.80 -20.01 2.23
CA ASP A 67 -13.25 -21.12 1.40
C ASP A 67 -12.05 -21.83 0.75
N THR A 68 -11.84 -23.09 1.11
CA THR A 68 -10.78 -23.97 0.57
C THR A 68 -11.32 -25.08 -0.34
N SER A 69 -12.56 -24.98 -0.79
CA SER A 69 -13.22 -26.01 -1.61
C SER A 69 -12.47 -26.33 -2.91
N ARG A 70 -11.65 -25.40 -3.40
CA ARG A 70 -10.82 -25.53 -4.61
C ARG A 70 -9.38 -25.99 -4.34
N GLY A 71 -9.02 -26.32 -3.09
CA GLY A 71 -7.65 -26.57 -2.63
C GLY A 71 -7.10 -25.39 -1.82
N VAL A 72 -6.16 -25.67 -0.91
CA VAL A 72 -5.59 -24.67 -0.01
C VAL A 72 -4.82 -23.57 -0.77
N GLU A 73 -4.21 -23.93 -1.89
CA GLU A 73 -3.49 -23.02 -2.79
C GLU A 73 -4.41 -22.05 -3.53
N TRP A 74 -5.72 -22.37 -3.60
CA TRP A 74 -6.75 -21.57 -4.25
C TRP A 74 -7.79 -21.06 -3.24
N THR A 75 -7.35 -20.84 -2.01
CA THR A 75 -8.21 -20.31 -0.96
C THR A 75 -8.80 -18.96 -1.36
N THR A 76 -10.12 -18.83 -1.26
CA THR A 76 -10.82 -17.55 -1.34
C THR A 76 -11.04 -17.03 0.08
N TRP A 77 -10.61 -15.81 0.34
CA TRP A 77 -10.74 -15.15 1.63
C TRP A 77 -11.85 -14.10 1.63
N PHE A 78 -12.57 -14.00 2.73
CA PHE A 78 -13.61 -12.99 2.94
C PHE A 78 -14.69 -13.02 1.83
N VAL A 79 -15.22 -14.21 1.58
CA VAL A 79 -16.19 -14.51 0.50
C VAL A 79 -17.38 -13.55 0.56
N ASP A 80 -17.77 -13.00 -0.60
CA ASP A 80 -18.84 -12.01 -0.77
C ASP A 80 -18.66 -10.69 0.01
N GLY A 81 -17.52 -10.50 0.67
CA GLY A 81 -17.20 -9.26 1.37
C GLY A 81 -16.98 -8.11 0.39
N ARG A 82 -17.35 -6.89 0.81
CA ARG A 82 -17.00 -5.63 0.14
C ARG A 82 -16.03 -4.88 1.01
N PHE A 83 -14.89 -4.56 0.46
CA PHE A 83 -13.80 -3.91 1.18
C PHE A 83 -12.96 -3.03 0.26
N ASN A 84 -12.60 -1.84 0.73
CA ASN A 84 -11.70 -0.95 0.01
C ASN A 84 -10.53 -0.54 0.92
N LEU A 85 -9.30 -0.86 0.49
CA LEU A 85 -8.07 -0.58 1.24
C LEU A 85 -7.95 0.91 1.58
N SER A 86 -8.22 1.82 0.63
CA SER A 86 -8.14 3.26 0.87
C SER A 86 -9.13 3.71 1.95
N ARG A 87 -10.35 3.14 1.98
CA ARG A 87 -11.32 3.42 3.03
C ARG A 87 -10.80 3.05 4.42
N ALA A 88 -10.18 1.87 4.52
CA ALA A 88 -9.65 1.38 5.79
C ALA A 88 -8.45 2.20 6.28
N CYS A 89 -7.56 2.63 5.38
CA CYS A 89 -6.33 3.34 5.72
C CYS A 89 -6.51 4.86 5.82
N VAL A 90 -7.50 5.45 5.14
CA VAL A 90 -7.64 6.92 5.04
C VAL A 90 -8.98 7.42 5.56
N ASP A 91 -10.10 7.01 4.93
CA ASP A 91 -11.39 7.66 5.18
C ASP A 91 -11.85 7.46 6.62
N ARG A 92 -11.72 6.24 7.14
CA ARG A 92 -12.03 5.92 8.54
C ARG A 92 -11.33 6.88 9.51
N TRP A 93 -10.04 7.06 9.34
CA TRP A 93 -9.25 7.91 10.24
C TRP A 93 -9.50 9.40 10.01
N ALA A 94 -9.78 9.81 8.76
CA ALA A 94 -10.15 11.18 8.45
C ALA A 94 -11.53 11.54 9.02
N ASP A 95 -12.43 10.58 9.18
CA ASP A 95 -13.73 10.80 9.83
C ASP A 95 -13.58 10.84 11.36
N GLU A 96 -12.73 9.99 11.95
CA GLU A 96 -12.54 9.90 13.41
C GLU A 96 -11.57 10.96 13.95
N THR A 97 -10.47 11.23 13.23
CA THR A 97 -9.35 12.07 13.70
C THR A 97 -8.72 12.87 12.55
N PRO A 98 -9.47 13.79 11.89
CA PRO A 98 -9.01 14.49 10.67
C PRO A 98 -7.71 15.27 10.86
N ASP A 99 -7.49 15.86 12.03
CA ASP A 99 -6.32 16.69 12.34
C ASP A 99 -5.10 15.90 12.82
N ARG A 100 -5.24 14.58 13.04
CA ARG A 100 -4.09 13.75 13.40
C ARG A 100 -3.16 13.58 12.20
N VAL A 101 -1.85 13.64 12.47
CA VAL A 101 -0.83 13.38 11.45
C VAL A 101 -0.93 11.94 10.95
N ALA A 102 -1.11 11.80 9.64
CA ALA A 102 -1.13 10.52 8.95
C ALA A 102 0.25 10.15 8.38
N VAL A 103 0.91 11.10 7.72
CA VAL A 103 2.18 10.86 7.03
C VAL A 103 3.18 11.95 7.39
N LYS A 104 4.42 11.51 7.69
CA LYS A 104 5.62 12.37 7.74
C LYS A 104 6.59 11.86 6.68
N SER A 105 6.84 12.65 5.65
CA SER A 105 7.77 12.32 4.57
C SER A 105 9.04 13.14 4.71
N LEU A 106 10.17 12.46 4.88
CA LEU A 106 11.49 13.08 5.05
C LEU A 106 12.28 12.99 3.75
N ARG A 107 12.74 14.11 3.23
CA ARG A 107 13.63 14.19 2.06
C ARG A 107 15.10 14.15 2.48
N GLU A 108 15.99 13.79 1.56
CA GLU A 108 17.46 13.83 1.77
C GLU A 108 17.97 15.25 2.09
N SER A 109 17.30 16.30 1.61
CA SER A 109 17.57 17.69 1.98
C SER A 109 17.34 18.01 3.46
N GLY A 110 16.65 17.13 4.20
CA GLY A 110 16.18 17.38 5.56
C GLY A 110 14.77 18.00 5.64
N ASP A 111 14.17 18.32 4.50
CA ASP A 111 12.81 18.83 4.46
C ASP A 111 11.82 17.75 4.88
N VAL A 112 10.85 18.13 5.70
CA VAL A 112 9.78 17.23 6.19
C VAL A 112 8.44 17.72 5.67
N ASN A 113 7.76 16.89 4.89
CA ASN A 113 6.37 17.13 4.52
C ASN A 113 5.48 16.34 5.49
N VAL A 114 4.49 16.99 6.05
CA VAL A 114 3.52 16.39 6.97
C VAL A 114 2.13 16.52 6.37
N ALA A 115 1.36 15.45 6.43
CA ALA A 115 -0.06 15.47 6.08
C ALA A 115 -0.89 14.86 7.21
N THR A 116 -1.99 15.52 7.55
CA THR A 116 -3.03 14.96 8.43
C THR A 116 -3.89 13.97 7.67
N PHE A 117 -4.73 13.18 8.39
CA PHE A 117 -5.67 12.28 7.73
C PHE A 117 -6.69 13.01 6.86
N GLY A 118 -7.13 14.22 7.27
CA GLY A 118 -8.00 15.06 6.47
C GLY A 118 -7.35 15.52 5.17
N GLU A 119 -6.11 16.01 5.24
CA GLU A 119 -5.32 16.42 4.07
C GLU A 119 -4.97 15.24 3.16
N LEU A 120 -4.62 14.09 3.74
CA LEU A 120 -4.35 12.87 2.97
C LEU A 120 -5.60 12.40 2.23
N ARG A 121 -6.79 12.44 2.86
CA ARG A 121 -8.06 12.11 2.21
C ARG A 121 -8.35 13.03 1.01
N ASP A 122 -8.17 14.34 1.17
CA ASP A 122 -8.39 15.29 0.06
C ASP A 122 -7.42 15.00 -1.09
N LEU A 123 -6.13 14.83 -0.80
CA LEU A 123 -5.11 14.49 -1.80
C LEU A 123 -5.43 13.17 -2.53
N VAL A 124 -5.73 12.11 -1.79
CA VAL A 124 -6.04 10.77 -2.33
C VAL A 124 -7.32 10.82 -3.18
N SER A 125 -8.35 11.54 -2.74
CA SER A 125 -9.61 11.64 -3.47
C SER A 125 -9.46 12.42 -4.78
N ARG A 126 -8.71 13.53 -4.81
CA ARG A 126 -8.41 14.30 -6.02
C ARG A 126 -7.50 13.55 -6.97
N LEU A 127 -6.48 12.87 -6.45
CA LEU A 127 -5.63 12.01 -7.28
C LEU A 127 -6.43 10.88 -7.92
N ALA A 128 -7.36 10.27 -7.20
CA ALA A 128 -8.28 9.28 -7.76
C ALA A 128 -9.09 9.87 -8.94
N GLY A 129 -9.59 11.11 -8.82
CA GLY A 129 -10.24 11.83 -9.91
C GLY A 129 -9.30 12.05 -11.09
N ALA A 130 -8.08 12.54 -10.85
CA ALA A 130 -7.08 12.74 -11.89
C ALA A 130 -6.74 11.45 -12.66
N LEU A 131 -6.61 10.32 -11.97
CA LEU A 131 -6.37 9.02 -12.60
C LEU A 131 -7.57 8.59 -13.47
N VAL A 132 -8.79 8.80 -13.01
CA VAL A 132 -10.01 8.51 -13.77
C VAL A 132 -10.11 9.40 -15.01
N ASP A 133 -9.74 10.68 -14.92
CA ASP A 133 -9.67 11.61 -16.06
C ASP A 133 -8.59 11.19 -17.09
N LEU A 134 -7.52 10.55 -16.63
CA LEU A 134 -6.48 9.94 -17.47
C LEU A 134 -6.87 8.55 -18.01
N GLY A 135 -8.12 8.14 -17.81
CA GLY A 135 -8.68 6.92 -18.39
C GLY A 135 -8.56 5.67 -17.53
N VAL A 136 -8.06 5.76 -16.30
CA VAL A 136 -7.98 4.59 -15.39
C VAL A 136 -9.37 4.18 -14.92
N ARG A 137 -9.65 2.89 -14.93
CA ARG A 137 -10.90 2.27 -14.45
C ARG A 137 -10.58 1.15 -13.45
N ARG A 138 -11.60 0.66 -12.77
CA ARG A 138 -11.47 -0.52 -11.89
C ARG A 138 -10.83 -1.68 -12.66
N GLY A 139 -9.82 -2.31 -12.06
CA GLY A 139 -9.05 -3.41 -12.64
C GLY A 139 -7.90 -2.97 -13.57
N ASP A 140 -7.81 -1.69 -13.93
CA ASP A 140 -6.66 -1.19 -14.68
C ASP A 140 -5.42 -1.05 -13.78
N ALA A 141 -4.26 -1.35 -14.35
CA ALA A 141 -2.98 -1.17 -13.67
C ALA A 141 -2.49 0.29 -13.74
N VAL A 142 -1.88 0.75 -12.65
CA VAL A 142 -1.13 2.00 -12.57
C VAL A 142 0.22 1.72 -11.93
N ALA A 143 1.30 2.02 -12.65
CA ALA A 143 2.65 1.87 -12.12
C ALA A 143 3.08 3.12 -11.35
N VAL A 144 3.77 2.93 -10.24
CA VAL A 144 4.29 4.02 -9.41
C VAL A 144 5.79 3.89 -9.27
N TYR A 145 6.50 4.81 -9.93
CA TYR A 145 7.94 4.93 -9.94
C TYR A 145 8.34 6.24 -9.26
N LEU A 146 8.27 6.23 -7.93
CA LEU A 146 8.52 7.38 -7.06
C LEU A 146 9.48 6.99 -5.92
N PRO A 147 10.28 7.92 -5.40
CA PRO A 147 10.92 7.72 -4.11
C PRO A 147 9.86 7.66 -3.00
N MET A 148 10.23 7.18 -1.81
CA MET A 148 9.36 7.23 -0.63
C MET A 148 8.99 8.67 -0.34
N SER A 149 7.72 8.99 -0.50
CA SER A 149 7.19 10.35 -0.41
C SER A 149 5.69 10.36 -0.10
N LEU A 150 5.16 11.50 0.28
CA LEU A 150 3.71 11.69 0.46
C LEU A 150 2.94 11.35 -0.84
N GLU A 151 3.50 11.74 -2.00
CA GLU A 151 2.91 11.47 -3.30
C GLU A 151 2.88 9.97 -3.62
N ALA A 152 3.90 9.20 -3.20
CA ALA A 152 3.93 7.74 -3.37
C ALA A 152 2.87 7.05 -2.51
N VAL A 153 2.69 7.49 -1.26
CA VAL A 153 1.62 7.04 -0.36
C VAL A 153 0.25 7.37 -0.97
N ALA A 154 0.05 8.62 -1.38
CA ALA A 154 -1.20 9.04 -1.99
C ALA A 154 -1.53 8.28 -3.28
N ALA A 155 -0.51 7.97 -4.11
CA ALA A 155 -0.70 7.22 -5.35
C ALA A 155 -1.19 5.79 -5.08
N MET A 156 -0.56 5.06 -4.15
CA MET A 156 -1.03 3.72 -3.77
C MET A 156 -2.48 3.74 -3.29
N LEU A 157 -2.80 4.67 -2.40
CA LEU A 157 -4.13 4.77 -1.80
C LEU A 157 -5.20 5.24 -2.80
N ALA A 158 -4.87 6.15 -3.73
CA ALA A 158 -5.77 6.59 -4.79
C ALA A 158 -6.07 5.49 -5.81
N ILE A 159 -5.06 4.69 -6.17
CA ILE A 159 -5.22 3.52 -7.05
C ILE A 159 -6.15 2.50 -6.39
N ALA A 160 -5.91 2.15 -5.13
CA ALA A 160 -6.78 1.25 -4.37
C ALA A 160 -8.21 1.80 -4.25
N ARG A 161 -8.36 3.13 -4.08
CA ARG A 161 -9.64 3.84 -3.95
C ARG A 161 -10.57 3.61 -5.13
N ILE A 162 -10.05 3.67 -6.34
CA ILE A 162 -10.81 3.45 -7.58
C ILE A 162 -10.95 1.97 -7.95
N GLY A 163 -10.36 1.07 -7.17
CA GLY A 163 -10.28 -0.36 -7.48
C GLY A 163 -9.31 -0.68 -8.62
N GLY A 164 -8.31 0.17 -8.83
CA GLY A 164 -7.19 -0.08 -9.72
C GLY A 164 -6.15 -1.01 -9.10
N ILE A 165 -5.17 -1.43 -9.89
CA ILE A 165 -4.08 -2.33 -9.48
C ILE A 165 -2.78 -1.54 -9.39
N PHE A 166 -2.26 -1.40 -8.18
CA PHE A 166 -0.99 -0.74 -7.90
C PHE A 166 0.18 -1.62 -8.32
N ILE A 167 1.07 -1.08 -9.18
CA ILE A 167 2.31 -1.72 -9.60
C ILE A 167 3.48 -0.95 -8.99
N PRO A 168 4.05 -1.42 -7.88
CA PRO A 168 5.20 -0.79 -7.25
C PRO A 168 6.46 -0.98 -8.09
N VAL A 169 7.18 0.12 -8.34
CA VAL A 169 8.46 0.10 -9.07
C VAL A 169 9.53 0.77 -8.21
N PHE A 170 10.63 0.04 -7.97
CA PHE A 170 11.74 0.53 -7.16
C PHE A 170 12.38 1.79 -7.79
N SER A 171 12.50 2.85 -7.00
CA SER A 171 12.99 4.16 -7.46
C SER A 171 14.44 4.14 -7.99
N GLY A 172 15.20 3.11 -7.64
CA GLY A 172 16.58 2.93 -8.10
C GLY A 172 16.73 2.09 -9.37
N TYR A 173 15.65 1.66 -10.02
CA TYR A 173 15.75 0.87 -11.25
C TYR A 173 16.09 1.73 -12.47
N GLY A 174 16.88 1.15 -13.39
CA GLY A 174 17.08 1.64 -14.74
C GLY A 174 15.94 1.20 -15.69
N ALA A 175 15.95 1.72 -16.92
CA ALA A 175 14.84 1.59 -17.87
C ALA A 175 14.43 0.15 -18.16
N ASP A 176 15.37 -0.79 -18.36
CA ASP A 176 15.05 -2.19 -18.61
C ASP A 176 14.31 -2.86 -17.45
N ALA A 177 14.75 -2.55 -16.21
CA ALA A 177 14.13 -3.12 -15.02
C ALA A 177 12.73 -2.53 -14.77
N VAL A 178 12.51 -1.26 -15.08
CA VAL A 178 11.19 -0.62 -15.07
C VAL A 178 10.32 -1.25 -16.16
N ALA A 179 10.80 -1.32 -17.40
CA ALA A 179 10.07 -1.87 -18.55
C ALA A 179 9.55 -3.29 -18.29
N ASN A 180 10.38 -4.15 -17.69
CA ASN A 180 9.99 -5.52 -17.33
C ASN A 180 8.80 -5.60 -16.36
N ARG A 181 8.46 -4.51 -15.68
CA ARG A 181 7.31 -4.41 -14.77
C ARG A 181 6.11 -3.74 -15.42
N LEU A 182 6.29 -3.19 -16.62
CA LEU A 182 5.20 -2.57 -17.39
C LEU A 182 4.63 -3.54 -18.45
N ILE A 183 5.42 -4.50 -18.93
CA ILE A 183 5.04 -5.40 -20.03
C ILE A 183 3.77 -6.20 -19.71
N ASP A 184 3.76 -6.94 -18.60
CA ASP A 184 2.64 -7.81 -18.25
C ASP A 184 1.37 -7.01 -17.83
N PRO A 185 1.47 -6.03 -16.91
CA PRO A 185 0.28 -5.33 -16.41
C PRO A 185 -0.23 -4.28 -17.39
N SER A 186 0.58 -3.87 -18.36
CA SER A 186 0.24 -2.84 -19.36
C SER A 186 -0.52 -1.64 -18.75
N PRO A 187 0.13 -0.88 -17.84
CA PRO A 187 -0.55 0.16 -17.06
C PRO A 187 -1.11 1.26 -17.97
N LYS A 188 -2.22 1.87 -17.53
CA LYS A 188 -2.81 3.04 -18.20
C LYS A 188 -2.05 4.32 -17.90
N VAL A 189 -1.52 4.41 -16.67
CA VAL A 189 -0.75 5.55 -16.18
C VAL A 189 0.50 5.06 -15.47
N VAL A 190 1.60 5.76 -15.66
CA VAL A 190 2.79 5.65 -14.83
C VAL A 190 2.93 6.95 -14.05
N VAL A 191 2.90 6.89 -12.73
CA VAL A 191 3.21 8.02 -11.86
C VAL A 191 4.70 8.00 -11.60
N CYS A 192 5.44 9.05 -11.96
CA CYS A 192 6.88 9.12 -11.76
C CYS A 192 7.31 10.49 -11.22
N ALA A 193 8.49 10.55 -10.59
CA ALA A 193 9.13 11.83 -10.29
C ALA A 193 9.88 12.36 -11.51
N ASN A 194 10.04 13.69 -11.60
CA ASN A 194 10.98 14.29 -12.54
C ASN A 194 12.41 13.84 -12.24
N ALA A 195 12.86 14.05 -11.00
CA ALA A 195 14.14 13.64 -10.46
C ALA A 195 14.06 13.61 -8.92
N PHE A 196 15.04 13.01 -8.26
CA PHE A 196 15.20 13.08 -6.81
C PHE A 196 16.69 13.16 -6.43
N GLN A 197 16.98 13.61 -5.23
CA GLN A 197 18.35 13.59 -4.72
C GLN A 197 18.69 12.23 -4.12
N ARG A 198 19.88 11.73 -4.44
CA ARG A 198 20.47 10.56 -3.84
C ARG A 198 21.96 10.76 -3.62
N ARG A 199 22.40 10.71 -2.36
CA ARG A 199 23.79 10.97 -1.95
C ARG A 199 24.29 12.33 -2.46
N GLY A 200 23.46 13.37 -2.32
CA GLY A 200 23.76 14.73 -2.73
C GLY A 200 23.77 14.98 -4.24
N ARG A 201 23.33 14.02 -5.07
CA ARG A 201 23.31 14.17 -6.54
C ARG A 201 21.90 13.97 -7.08
N PRO A 202 21.48 14.76 -8.09
CA PRO A 202 20.22 14.55 -8.77
C PRO A 202 20.25 13.23 -9.57
N VAL A 203 19.18 12.47 -9.47
CA VAL A 203 18.90 11.26 -10.26
C VAL A 203 17.63 11.51 -11.05
N ALA A 204 17.77 11.64 -12.38
CA ALA A 204 16.65 11.85 -13.26
C ALA A 204 15.80 10.58 -13.38
N MET A 205 14.50 10.65 -13.07
CA MET A 205 13.59 9.52 -13.14
C MET A 205 12.72 9.55 -14.39
N LYS A 206 12.26 10.73 -14.80
CA LYS A 206 11.38 10.89 -15.97
C LYS A 206 12.00 10.35 -17.27
N PRO A 207 13.29 10.62 -17.61
CA PRO A 207 13.92 10.01 -18.79
C PRO A 207 13.99 8.48 -18.71
N VAL A 208 14.16 7.93 -17.51
CA VAL A 208 14.12 6.47 -17.30
C VAL A 208 12.72 5.91 -17.55
N ALA A 209 11.68 6.60 -17.09
CA ALA A 209 10.30 6.22 -17.36
C ALA A 209 9.97 6.29 -18.87
N ASP A 210 10.41 7.33 -19.58
CA ASP A 210 10.25 7.45 -21.04
C ASP A 210 10.85 6.27 -21.79
N GLU A 211 12.10 5.95 -21.47
CA GLU A 211 12.79 4.84 -22.11
C GLU A 211 12.17 3.49 -21.76
N ALA A 212 11.70 3.33 -20.51
CA ALA A 212 10.99 2.14 -20.09
C ALA A 212 9.68 1.92 -20.85
N LEU A 213 8.89 2.98 -21.09
CA LEU A 213 7.68 2.92 -21.91
C LEU A 213 8.01 2.50 -23.34
N ARG A 214 9.08 3.06 -23.91
CA ARG A 214 9.54 2.71 -25.25
C ARG A 214 9.96 1.23 -25.34
N ILE A 215 10.75 0.73 -24.40
CA ILE A 215 11.19 -0.67 -24.34
C ILE A 215 10.01 -1.62 -24.16
N ALA A 216 9.08 -1.28 -23.29
CA ALA A 216 7.89 -2.08 -22.99
C ALA A 216 6.83 -1.99 -24.11
N SER A 217 6.97 -1.10 -25.10
CA SER A 217 5.92 -0.75 -26.08
C SER A 217 4.58 -0.43 -25.40
N CYS A 218 4.65 0.36 -24.32
CA CYS A 218 3.51 0.69 -23.48
C CYS A 218 3.04 2.13 -23.72
N ASP A 219 1.77 2.32 -24.05
CA ASP A 219 1.16 3.62 -24.40
C ASP A 219 0.59 4.35 -23.16
N ALA A 220 1.16 4.11 -21.97
CA ALA A 220 0.71 4.76 -20.76
C ALA A 220 0.96 6.26 -20.76
N SER A 221 0.03 7.03 -20.20
CA SER A 221 0.27 8.42 -19.83
C SER A 221 1.24 8.51 -18.65
N LEU A 222 2.04 9.58 -18.60
CA LEU A 222 2.88 9.89 -17.46
C LEU A 222 2.23 10.99 -16.60
N LEU A 223 2.05 10.72 -15.30
CA LEU A 223 1.74 11.74 -14.30
C LEU A 223 3.02 12.06 -13.54
N VAL A 224 3.61 13.22 -13.78
CA VAL A 224 4.95 13.59 -13.35
C VAL A 224 4.89 14.48 -12.11
N VAL A 225 5.50 14.03 -11.03
CA VAL A 225 5.68 14.80 -9.79
C VAL A 225 6.93 15.67 -9.94
N ASP A 226 6.80 16.98 -9.76
CA ASP A 226 7.95 17.90 -9.67
C ASP A 226 8.62 17.75 -8.28
N TYR A 227 9.26 16.59 -8.08
CA TYR A 227 9.84 16.22 -6.79
C TYR A 227 11.17 16.94 -6.51
N LEU A 228 11.94 17.26 -7.56
CA LEU A 228 13.15 18.09 -7.49
C LEU A 228 12.93 19.36 -8.33
N PRO A 229 12.37 20.43 -7.72
CA PRO A 229 12.10 21.68 -8.44
C PRO A 229 13.32 22.27 -9.11
N GLY A 230 13.13 22.79 -10.35
CA GLY A 230 14.21 23.38 -11.14
C GLY A 230 15.07 22.37 -11.92
N HIS A 231 14.80 21.06 -11.80
CA HIS A 231 15.42 20.07 -12.66
C HIS A 231 14.78 20.11 -14.05
N ASP A 232 15.60 20.27 -15.09
CA ASP A 232 15.13 20.25 -16.48
C ASP A 232 14.46 18.93 -16.82
N THR A 233 13.18 19.02 -17.20
CA THR A 233 12.33 17.84 -17.36
C THR A 233 11.54 17.93 -18.66
N PRO A 234 12.04 17.33 -19.75
CA PRO A 234 11.32 17.33 -21.03
C PRO A 234 9.96 16.60 -20.88
N MET A 235 8.89 17.29 -21.31
CA MET A 235 7.52 16.76 -21.29
C MET A 235 7.02 16.50 -22.72
N THR A 236 6.44 15.34 -22.96
CA THR A 236 5.81 15.00 -24.24
C THR A 236 4.34 15.45 -24.23
N HIS A 237 4.00 16.40 -25.10
CA HIS A 237 2.66 16.93 -25.20
C HIS A 237 1.61 15.82 -25.49
N GLY A 238 0.49 15.86 -24.78
CA GLY A 238 -0.63 14.92 -24.90
C GLY A 238 -0.45 13.59 -24.18
N ARG A 239 0.78 13.22 -23.78
CA ARG A 239 1.09 12.01 -22.99
C ARG A 239 1.41 12.33 -21.55
N ASP A 240 2.21 13.39 -21.32
CA ASP A 240 2.77 13.73 -20.02
C ASP A 240 1.97 14.86 -19.37
N HIS A 241 1.69 14.71 -18.07
CA HIS A 241 0.91 15.64 -17.29
C HIS A 241 1.64 15.96 -15.99
N TRP A 242 1.71 17.22 -15.63
CA TRP A 242 2.24 17.61 -14.34
C TRP A 242 1.23 17.29 -13.22
N TRP A 243 1.70 16.67 -12.14
CA TRP A 243 0.90 16.39 -10.95
C TRP A 243 0.28 17.65 -10.36
N HIS A 244 1.10 18.70 -10.17
CA HIS A 244 0.68 19.96 -9.55
C HIS A 244 -0.34 20.76 -10.39
N GLU A 245 -0.45 20.49 -11.67
CA GLU A 245 -1.48 21.08 -12.54
C GLU A 245 -2.75 20.23 -12.56
N ARG A 246 -2.59 18.91 -12.56
CA ARG A 246 -3.70 17.98 -12.80
C ARG A 246 -4.46 17.64 -11.52
N VAL A 247 -3.77 17.27 -10.45
CA VAL A 247 -4.38 16.73 -9.24
C VAL A 247 -5.23 17.76 -8.47
N PRO A 248 -4.77 19.02 -8.23
CA PRO A 248 -5.57 19.97 -7.45
C PRO A 248 -6.89 20.37 -8.11
N GLY A 249 -6.95 20.33 -9.45
CA GLY A 249 -8.14 20.70 -10.21
C GLY A 249 -9.13 19.56 -10.49
N SER A 250 -8.77 18.32 -10.12
CA SER A 250 -9.64 17.17 -10.37
C SER A 250 -10.74 17.04 -9.33
N GLU A 251 -11.90 16.54 -9.75
CA GLU A 251 -13.03 16.26 -8.86
C GLU A 251 -12.68 15.14 -7.87
N PRO A 252 -12.89 15.34 -6.57
CA PRO A 252 -12.60 14.32 -5.58
C PRO A 252 -13.55 13.13 -5.71
N LEU A 253 -12.99 11.91 -5.67
CA LEU A 253 -13.76 10.67 -5.74
C LEU A 253 -13.78 9.93 -4.41
N GLY A 254 -14.94 9.39 -4.04
CA GLY A 254 -15.09 8.47 -2.92
C GLY A 254 -14.51 7.08 -3.24
N PRO A 255 -14.33 6.21 -2.21
CA PRO A 255 -13.86 4.84 -2.41
C PRO A 255 -14.90 4.02 -3.17
N SER A 256 -14.44 3.29 -4.19
CA SER A 256 -15.28 2.38 -4.99
C SER A 256 -15.69 1.15 -4.18
N ALA A 257 -16.88 0.62 -4.45
CA ALA A 257 -17.34 -0.63 -3.88
C ALA A 257 -16.61 -1.83 -4.50
N THR A 258 -15.43 -2.15 -3.97
CA THR A 258 -14.61 -3.28 -4.40
C THR A 258 -14.98 -4.56 -3.67
N TRP A 259 -14.77 -5.73 -4.32
CA TRP A 259 -14.85 -7.01 -3.65
C TRP A 259 -13.58 -7.26 -2.82
N SER A 260 -13.70 -8.07 -1.77
CA SER A 260 -12.55 -8.51 -0.95
C SER A 260 -11.42 -9.12 -1.77
N GLU A 261 -11.76 -9.87 -2.82
CA GLU A 261 -10.85 -10.58 -3.72
C GLU A 261 -10.45 -9.76 -4.98
N ASP A 262 -10.89 -8.51 -5.11
CA ASP A 262 -10.41 -7.67 -6.22
C ASP A 262 -8.89 -7.45 -6.08
N PRO A 263 -8.11 -7.64 -7.14
CA PRO A 263 -6.70 -7.32 -7.13
C PRO A 263 -6.46 -5.85 -6.77
N VAL A 264 -5.52 -5.59 -5.87
CA VAL A 264 -5.13 -4.22 -5.46
C VAL A 264 -3.67 -3.93 -5.74
N MET A 265 -2.82 -4.95 -5.77
CA MET A 265 -1.39 -4.78 -6.04
C MET A 265 -0.81 -6.01 -6.73
N ILE A 266 0.12 -5.79 -7.66
CA ILE A 266 0.99 -6.83 -8.20
C ILE A 266 2.44 -6.45 -7.86
N ALA A 267 3.02 -7.21 -6.91
CA ALA A 267 4.42 -7.03 -6.50
C ALA A 267 5.31 -8.02 -7.27
N TYR A 268 6.32 -7.49 -7.96
CA TYR A 268 7.25 -8.31 -8.74
C TYR A 268 8.46 -8.73 -7.92
N THR A 269 8.70 -10.03 -7.84
CA THR A 269 9.88 -10.63 -7.21
C THR A 269 10.91 -11.05 -8.26
N SER A 270 12.20 -11.06 -7.88
CA SER A 270 13.26 -11.65 -8.72
C SER A 270 13.06 -13.15 -8.79
N GLY A 271 12.42 -13.64 -9.85
CA GLY A 271 12.22 -15.07 -10.05
C GLY A 271 13.55 -15.81 -10.27
N THR A 272 13.64 -17.04 -9.80
CA THR A 272 14.79 -17.94 -10.02
C THR A 272 15.03 -18.28 -11.50
N THR A 273 14.09 -17.96 -12.39
CA THR A 273 14.09 -18.29 -13.83
C THR A 273 14.38 -17.10 -14.75
N GLY A 274 14.88 -15.98 -14.22
CA GLY A 274 15.32 -14.81 -15.00
C GLY A 274 14.27 -13.74 -15.27
N ARG A 275 12.97 -14.07 -15.39
CA ARG A 275 11.88 -13.06 -15.49
C ARG A 275 11.25 -12.80 -14.13
N PRO A 276 10.99 -11.54 -13.77
CA PRO A 276 10.23 -11.22 -12.55
C PRO A 276 8.85 -11.91 -12.57
N LYS A 277 8.43 -12.42 -11.40
CA LYS A 277 7.09 -13.01 -11.21
C LYS A 277 6.24 -12.04 -10.42
N GLY A 278 5.04 -11.76 -10.92
CA GLY A 278 4.05 -10.91 -10.24
C GLY A 278 3.26 -11.70 -9.20
N SER A 279 3.35 -11.30 -7.93
CA SER A 279 2.48 -11.80 -6.88
C SER A 279 1.29 -10.87 -6.75
N VAL A 280 0.08 -11.42 -6.92
CA VAL A 280 -1.16 -10.66 -6.83
C VAL A 280 -1.64 -10.62 -5.40
N HIS A 281 -1.91 -9.41 -4.92
CA HIS A 281 -2.53 -9.15 -3.62
C HIS A 281 -3.92 -8.56 -3.82
N VAL A 282 -4.84 -8.91 -2.92
CA VAL A 282 -6.25 -8.52 -3.01
C VAL A 282 -6.63 -7.52 -1.93
N GLN A 283 -7.71 -6.77 -2.14
CA GLN A 283 -8.15 -5.65 -1.29
C GLN A 283 -8.20 -6.00 0.20
N ALA A 284 -9.01 -6.98 0.60
CA ALA A 284 -9.16 -7.34 2.00
C ALA A 284 -7.98 -8.18 2.51
N GLY A 285 -7.51 -9.17 1.72
CA GLY A 285 -6.46 -10.08 2.14
C GLY A 285 -5.17 -9.36 2.54
N LEU A 286 -4.72 -8.42 1.72
CA LEU A 286 -3.56 -7.58 2.01
C LEU A 286 -3.80 -6.76 3.29
N THR A 287 -4.88 -5.99 3.33
CA THR A 287 -5.13 -5.03 4.41
C THR A 287 -5.34 -5.71 5.76
N VAL A 288 -6.16 -6.76 5.82
CA VAL A 288 -6.44 -7.49 7.08
C VAL A 288 -5.14 -8.11 7.63
N LYS A 289 -4.32 -8.72 6.74
CA LYS A 289 -3.05 -9.32 7.15
C LYS A 289 -2.07 -8.27 7.67
N LEU A 290 -1.89 -7.15 6.96
CA LEU A 290 -0.98 -6.09 7.38
C LEU A 290 -1.45 -5.39 8.66
N ALA A 291 -2.75 -5.15 8.81
CA ALA A 291 -3.31 -4.60 10.05
C ALA A 291 -3.05 -5.52 11.26
N ALA A 292 -3.20 -6.85 11.08
CA ALA A 292 -2.89 -7.81 12.12
C ALA A 292 -1.39 -7.82 12.49
N GLU A 293 -0.50 -7.75 11.50
CA GLU A 293 0.95 -7.67 11.75
C GLU A 293 1.33 -6.37 12.48
N GLY A 294 0.81 -5.24 12.02
CA GLY A 294 1.03 -3.96 12.68
C GLY A 294 0.56 -3.96 14.14
N ALA A 295 -0.63 -4.50 14.39
CA ALA A 295 -1.22 -4.54 15.72
C ALA A 295 -0.56 -5.55 16.67
N PHE A 296 -0.31 -6.80 16.22
CA PHE A 296 0.09 -7.88 17.13
C PHE A 296 1.59 -8.17 17.13
N GLN A 297 2.30 -7.90 16.03
CA GLN A 297 3.74 -8.18 15.94
C GLN A 297 4.59 -6.91 16.12
N MET A 298 4.10 -5.77 15.66
CA MET A 298 4.79 -4.48 15.79
C MET A 298 4.27 -3.66 16.98
N GLU A 299 3.14 -4.05 17.56
CA GLU A 299 2.47 -3.36 18.66
C GLU A 299 2.17 -1.89 18.35
N VAL A 300 1.81 -1.58 17.11
CA VAL A 300 1.44 -0.22 16.71
C VAL A 300 0.12 0.18 17.36
N GLN A 301 0.14 1.32 18.05
CA GLN A 301 -1.03 1.87 18.75
C GLN A 301 -1.36 3.29 18.24
N PRO A 302 -2.58 3.76 18.49
CA PRO A 302 -2.97 5.13 18.12
C PRO A 302 -2.03 6.18 18.73
N GLY A 303 -1.37 6.97 17.87
CA GLY A 303 -0.39 7.98 18.29
C GLY A 303 1.06 7.59 18.03
N ASP A 304 1.34 6.31 17.75
CA ASP A 304 2.68 5.88 17.38
C ASP A 304 3.08 6.40 15.99
N THR A 305 4.39 6.51 15.80
CA THR A 305 4.97 6.80 14.48
C THR A 305 5.81 5.60 14.06
N LEU A 306 5.34 4.89 13.03
CA LEU A 306 6.08 3.81 12.40
C LEU A 306 6.97 4.38 11.29
N MET A 307 8.25 4.01 11.28
CA MET A 307 9.17 4.33 10.20
C MET A 307 9.92 3.08 9.76
N TRP A 308 9.97 2.90 8.45
CA TRP A 308 10.77 1.84 7.85
C TRP A 308 11.61 2.40 6.71
N VAL A 309 12.94 2.19 6.76
CA VAL A 309 13.83 2.62 5.68
C VAL A 309 13.74 1.61 4.53
N THR A 310 12.92 1.94 3.55
CA THR A 310 12.60 1.06 2.40
C THR A 310 12.30 1.88 1.14
N ASP A 311 11.68 1.25 0.17
CA ASP A 311 11.20 1.85 -1.08
C ASP A 311 9.86 1.20 -1.47
N MET A 312 9.00 1.94 -2.18
CA MET A 312 7.70 1.42 -2.64
C MET A 312 7.83 0.19 -3.54
N GLY A 313 8.95 0.02 -4.24
CA GLY A 313 9.22 -1.16 -5.06
C GLY A 313 9.53 -2.46 -4.30
N TRP A 314 9.59 -2.41 -2.98
CA TRP A 314 9.71 -3.57 -2.09
C TRP A 314 8.43 -3.75 -1.29
N ILE A 315 8.08 -4.99 -0.95
CA ILE A 315 6.83 -5.26 -0.20
C ILE A 315 6.73 -4.44 1.10
N MET A 316 7.86 -4.12 1.74
CA MET A 316 7.89 -3.31 2.95
C MET A 316 7.49 -1.84 2.74
N GLY A 317 7.58 -1.31 1.51
CA GLY A 317 7.06 0.01 1.18
C GLY A 317 5.54 0.08 1.33
N PRO A 318 4.79 -0.66 0.52
CA PRO A 318 3.33 -0.79 0.67
C PRO A 318 2.89 -1.28 2.05
N TRP A 319 3.70 -2.12 2.71
CA TRP A 319 3.41 -2.61 4.06
C TRP A 319 3.39 -1.48 5.10
N THR A 320 4.28 -0.48 4.96
CA THR A 320 4.41 0.63 5.91
C THR A 320 3.28 1.67 5.76
N VAL A 321 2.63 1.74 4.58
CA VAL A 321 1.50 2.63 4.28
C VAL A 321 0.20 2.12 4.89
#